data_3a202974f3f7da1dd8a721b956cebb14
#
_entry.id   3a202974f3f7da1dd8a721b956cebb14
#
_cell.length_a   1.000
_cell.length_b   1.000
_cell.length_c   1.000
_cell.angle_alpha   90.00
_cell.angle_beta   90.00
_cell.angle_gamma   90.00
#
_symmetry.space_group_name_H-M   'P 1'
#
loop_
_entity.id
_entity.type
_entity.pdbx_description
1 polymer ?
#
loop_
_entity_poly.entity_id
_entity_poly.type
_entity_poly.pdbx_seq_one_letter_code
_entity_poly.pdbx_strand_id
1 'polypeptide(L)'
;MIHIVTGPPGAGKNTFINAQMWTNEMLIDLDAIYAAISNSNPHVQKNAVLLQIAMCIRSDLFGYVRKHIKSGNVWIAACMPNGRKREMFARTFTNSKVYLIKPSKQVCLEHIRNDKRRLYPIEYAEKIVFDWYKAYTPSAKDIKVCDLFDDGKFDEKVR
;
A
#
# COMPACT_ATOMS: atom_id res chain seq x y z
N MET A 1 14.22 -6.07 -7.61
CA MET A 1 13.87 -4.64 -7.37
C MET A 1 12.82 -4.54 -6.27
N ILE A 2 12.81 -3.45 -5.49
CA ILE A 2 11.80 -3.21 -4.45
C ILE A 2 10.81 -2.17 -4.97
N HIS A 3 9.54 -2.55 -5.09
CA HIS A 3 8.44 -1.72 -5.56
C HIS A 3 7.60 -1.26 -4.36
N ILE A 4 7.71 0.00 -3.97
CA ILE A 4 6.96 0.57 -2.85
C ILE A 4 5.74 1.28 -3.42
N VAL A 5 4.56 0.73 -3.21
CA VAL A 5 3.29 1.30 -3.69
C VAL A 5 2.60 2.00 -2.53
N THR A 6 2.44 3.31 -2.65
CA THR A 6 1.88 4.14 -1.59
C THR A 6 0.68 4.95 -2.06
N GLY A 7 -0.20 5.28 -1.14
CA GLY A 7 -1.41 6.05 -1.39
C GLY A 7 -2.42 5.91 -0.25
N PRO A 8 -3.50 6.70 -0.25
CA PRO A 8 -4.54 6.63 0.77
C PRO A 8 -5.28 5.28 0.75
N PRO A 9 -6.05 4.94 1.80
CA PRO A 9 -7.03 3.87 1.73
C PRO A 9 -8.01 4.11 0.56
N GLY A 10 -8.40 3.05 -0.13
CA GLY A 10 -9.28 3.16 -1.30
C GLY A 10 -8.62 3.65 -2.59
N ALA A 11 -7.31 3.94 -2.58
CA ALA A 11 -6.60 4.44 -3.77
C ALA A 11 -6.35 3.38 -4.87
N GLY A 12 -6.64 2.09 -4.64
CA GLY A 12 -6.39 1.04 -5.62
C GLY A 12 -4.98 0.45 -5.60
N LYS A 13 -4.22 0.61 -4.52
CA LYS A 13 -2.84 0.08 -4.40
C LYS A 13 -2.73 -1.41 -4.74
N ASN A 14 -3.59 -2.24 -4.15
CA ASN A 14 -3.55 -3.68 -4.37
C ASN A 14 -4.00 -4.04 -5.79
N THR A 15 -4.91 -3.29 -6.39
CA THR A 15 -5.29 -3.43 -7.80
C THR A 15 -4.10 -3.17 -8.71
N PHE A 16 -3.36 -2.08 -8.47
CA PHE A 16 -2.13 -1.78 -9.21
C PHE A 16 -1.08 -2.88 -9.02
N ILE A 17 -0.81 -3.30 -7.79
CA ILE A 17 0.16 -4.35 -7.50
C ILE A 17 -0.22 -5.64 -8.24
N ASN A 18 -1.46 -6.08 -8.12
CA ASN A 18 -1.94 -7.32 -8.74
C ASN A 18 -1.85 -7.30 -10.28
N ALA A 19 -1.98 -6.13 -10.89
CA ALA A 19 -1.84 -5.97 -12.33
C ALA A 19 -0.37 -5.97 -12.82
N GLN A 20 0.58 -5.65 -11.94
CA GLN A 20 2.00 -5.54 -12.27
C GLN A 20 2.84 -6.69 -11.74
N MET A 21 2.38 -7.33 -10.67
CA MET A 21 3.09 -8.40 -9.98
C MET A 21 2.95 -9.73 -10.72
N TRP A 22 4.06 -10.45 -10.87
CA TRP A 22 4.07 -11.79 -11.44
C TRP A 22 3.84 -12.86 -10.36
N THR A 23 3.47 -14.05 -10.81
CA THR A 23 3.40 -15.23 -9.94
C THR A 23 4.76 -15.49 -9.27
N ASN A 24 4.75 -15.82 -7.99
CA ASN A 24 5.93 -16.07 -7.15
C ASN A 24 6.78 -14.84 -6.80
N GLU A 25 6.34 -13.62 -7.08
CA GLU A 25 6.93 -12.43 -6.48
C GLU A 25 6.40 -12.21 -5.05
N MET A 26 7.20 -11.56 -4.23
CA MET A 26 6.85 -11.34 -2.83
C MET A 26 6.00 -10.08 -2.67
N LEU A 27 4.87 -10.19 -1.96
CA LEU A 27 4.07 -9.05 -1.51
C LEU A 27 4.15 -8.89 0.01
N ILE A 28 4.48 -7.68 0.47
CA ILE A 28 4.41 -7.30 1.88
C ILE A 28 3.27 -6.29 2.05
N ASP A 29 2.14 -6.78 2.55
CA ASP A 29 0.94 -6.00 2.87
C ASP A 29 0.53 -6.27 4.32
N LEU A 30 0.39 -5.21 5.12
CA LEU A 30 0.02 -5.33 6.53
C LEU A 30 -1.35 -5.97 6.73
N ASP A 31 -2.31 -5.67 5.85
CA ASP A 31 -3.66 -6.22 5.95
C ASP A 31 -3.66 -7.72 5.65
N ALA A 32 -2.86 -8.16 4.68
CA ALA A 32 -2.68 -9.58 4.37
C ALA A 32 -1.97 -10.34 5.50
N ILE A 33 -0.92 -9.76 6.09
CA ILE A 33 -0.22 -10.34 7.25
C ILE A 33 -1.19 -10.47 8.43
N TYR A 34 -1.96 -9.40 8.72
CA TYR A 34 -2.96 -9.43 9.79
C TYR A 34 -4.00 -10.54 9.56
N ALA A 35 -4.53 -10.63 8.34
CA ALA A 35 -5.51 -11.67 7.99
C ALA A 35 -4.95 -13.08 8.19
N ALA A 36 -3.70 -13.32 7.82
CA ALA A 36 -3.04 -14.61 7.95
C ALA A 36 -2.90 -15.05 9.43
N ILE A 37 -2.52 -14.12 10.34
CA ILE A 37 -2.34 -14.46 11.76
C ILE A 37 -3.64 -14.45 12.57
N SER A 38 -4.68 -13.76 12.10
CA SER A 38 -5.97 -13.65 12.79
C SER A 38 -7.03 -14.61 12.23
N ASN A 39 -6.75 -15.31 11.14
CA ASN A 39 -7.72 -16.11 10.40
C ASN A 39 -9.00 -15.32 10.06
N SER A 40 -8.86 -14.06 9.66
CA SER A 40 -9.97 -13.14 9.40
C SER A 40 -9.85 -12.47 8.03
N ASN A 41 -10.91 -11.79 7.62
CA ASN A 41 -10.87 -10.92 6.44
C ASN A 41 -9.88 -9.75 6.68
N PRO A 42 -9.04 -9.37 5.71
CA PRO A 42 -8.09 -8.25 5.85
C PRO A 42 -8.77 -6.89 6.10
N HIS A 43 -10.05 -6.75 5.80
CA HIS A 43 -10.81 -5.51 5.90
C HIS A 43 -11.79 -5.48 7.11
N VAL A 44 -11.39 -6.07 8.22
CA VAL A 44 -12.14 -6.02 9.50
C VAL A 44 -11.56 -4.96 10.43
N GLN A 45 -12.31 -4.62 11.49
CA GLN A 45 -11.76 -3.86 12.59
C GLN A 45 -10.68 -4.69 13.31
N LYS A 46 -9.48 -4.17 13.38
CA LYS A 46 -8.32 -4.91 13.86
C LYS A 46 -8.24 -4.92 15.38
N ASN A 47 -7.99 -6.10 15.95
CA ASN A 47 -7.57 -6.23 17.34
C ASN A 47 -6.19 -5.59 17.52
N ALA A 48 -6.01 -4.77 18.55
CA ALA A 48 -4.79 -4.00 18.77
C ALA A 48 -3.54 -4.88 18.98
N VAL A 49 -3.68 -5.99 19.73
CA VAL A 49 -2.56 -6.90 20.00
C VAL A 49 -2.13 -7.63 18.72
N LEU A 50 -3.08 -8.18 17.96
CA LEU A 50 -2.78 -8.84 16.69
C LEU A 50 -2.23 -7.87 15.66
N LEU A 51 -2.71 -6.62 15.63
CA LEU A 51 -2.15 -5.59 14.75
C LEU A 51 -0.69 -5.30 15.11
N GLN A 52 -0.35 -5.23 16.40
CA GLN A 52 1.03 -5.03 16.83
C GLN A 52 1.92 -6.19 16.38
N ILE A 53 1.47 -7.43 16.54
CA ILE A 53 2.18 -8.62 16.05
C ILE A 53 2.37 -8.56 14.53
N ALA A 54 1.32 -8.24 13.78
CA ALA A 54 1.42 -8.07 12.32
C ALA A 54 2.44 -6.99 11.92
N MET A 55 2.51 -5.89 12.66
CA MET A 55 3.50 -4.82 12.44
C MET A 55 4.93 -5.30 12.73
N CYS A 56 5.14 -6.10 13.76
CA CYS A 56 6.45 -6.73 14.06
C CYS A 56 6.85 -7.66 12.91
N ILE A 57 5.99 -8.58 12.49
CA ILE A 57 6.25 -9.50 11.38
C ILE A 57 6.60 -8.70 10.11
N ARG A 58 5.85 -7.66 9.78
CA ARG A 58 6.16 -6.80 8.63
C ARG A 58 7.53 -6.14 8.74
N SER A 59 7.90 -5.67 9.92
CA SER A 59 9.22 -5.07 10.18
C SER A 59 10.35 -6.07 9.98
N ASP A 60 10.17 -7.31 10.45
CA ASP A 60 11.12 -8.39 10.27
C ASP A 60 11.28 -8.78 8.80
N LEU A 61 10.16 -8.84 8.05
CA LEU A 61 10.19 -9.04 6.60
C LEU A 61 10.97 -7.94 5.88
N PHE A 62 10.81 -6.66 6.27
CA PHE A 62 11.64 -5.57 5.73
C PHE A 62 13.13 -5.76 6.05
N GLY A 63 13.44 -6.20 7.27
CA GLY A 63 14.81 -6.56 7.67
C GLY A 63 15.39 -7.68 6.81
N TYR A 64 14.63 -8.73 6.60
CA TYR A 64 15.01 -9.87 5.76
C TYR A 64 15.24 -9.45 4.31
N VAL A 65 14.31 -8.69 3.72
CA VAL A 65 14.44 -8.20 2.34
C VAL A 65 15.71 -7.39 2.15
N ARG A 66 15.98 -6.42 3.04
CA ARG A 66 17.21 -5.61 2.98
C ARG A 66 18.47 -6.44 3.01
N LYS A 67 18.49 -7.48 3.82
CA LYS A 67 19.70 -8.28 4.07
C LYS A 67 19.92 -9.38 3.05
N HIS A 68 18.84 -10.02 2.60
CA HIS A 68 18.94 -11.30 1.87
C HIS A 68 18.44 -11.26 0.43
N ILE A 69 17.51 -10.35 0.06
CA ILE A 69 16.97 -10.33 -1.29
C ILE A 69 17.88 -9.50 -2.22
N LYS A 70 18.66 -10.20 -3.03
CA LYS A 70 19.59 -9.59 -4.02
C LYS A 70 19.05 -9.60 -5.45
N SER A 71 18.07 -10.44 -5.75
CA SER A 71 17.45 -10.59 -7.06
C SER A 71 15.93 -10.79 -6.93
N GLY A 72 15.21 -10.65 -8.04
CA GLY A 72 13.74 -10.72 -8.06
C GLY A 72 13.07 -9.42 -7.64
N ASN A 73 11.75 -9.46 -7.57
CA ASN A 73 10.91 -8.32 -7.22
C ASN A 73 10.22 -8.54 -5.87
N VAL A 74 10.14 -7.47 -5.09
CA VAL A 74 9.36 -7.41 -3.85
C VAL A 74 8.45 -6.21 -3.93
N TRP A 75 7.17 -6.42 -3.69
CA TRP A 75 6.14 -5.39 -3.65
C TRP A 75 5.78 -5.05 -2.21
N ILE A 76 5.68 -3.78 -1.89
CA ILE A 76 5.34 -3.30 -0.55
C ILE A 76 4.15 -2.35 -0.66
N ALA A 77 3.01 -2.76 -0.10
CA ALA A 77 1.85 -1.89 0.02
C ALA A 77 1.94 -1.04 1.31
N ALA A 78 1.80 0.28 1.18
CA ALA A 78 1.93 1.19 2.31
C ALA A 78 1.00 2.41 2.22
N CYS A 79 0.63 2.98 3.37
CA CYS A 79 -0.11 4.24 3.48
C CYS A 79 0.79 5.33 4.06
N MET A 80 1.74 5.83 3.28
CA MET A 80 2.72 6.85 3.71
C MET A 80 2.42 8.21 3.09
N PRO A 81 1.69 9.12 3.77
CA PRO A 81 1.35 10.43 3.21
C PRO A 81 2.54 11.39 3.13
N ASN A 82 3.51 11.28 4.04
CA ASN A 82 4.63 12.22 4.13
C ASN A 82 5.75 11.85 3.15
N GLY A 83 6.08 12.75 2.21
CA GLY A 83 7.09 12.55 1.17
C GLY A 83 8.49 12.25 1.71
N ARG A 84 8.93 12.99 2.73
CA ARG A 84 10.24 12.75 3.36
C ARG A 84 10.33 11.37 4.00
N LYS A 85 9.24 10.92 4.66
CA LYS A 85 9.19 9.55 5.22
C LYS A 85 9.25 8.49 4.12
N ARG A 86 8.57 8.71 2.98
CA ARG A 86 8.64 7.80 1.82
C ARG A 86 10.06 7.69 1.28
N GLU A 87 10.75 8.84 1.12
CA GLU A 87 12.14 8.85 0.67
C GLU A 87 13.08 8.13 1.64
N MET A 88 12.96 8.42 2.93
CA MET A 88 13.75 7.75 3.95
C MET A 88 13.53 6.24 3.95
N PHE A 89 12.28 5.80 3.84
CA PHE A 89 11.95 4.38 3.75
C PHE A 89 12.55 3.74 2.49
N ALA A 90 12.38 4.38 1.33
CA ALA A 90 12.93 3.88 0.07
C ALA A 90 14.46 3.74 0.11
N ARG A 91 15.16 4.70 0.74
CA ARG A 91 16.62 4.66 0.90
C ARG A 91 17.13 3.49 1.76
N THR A 92 16.25 2.84 2.53
CA THR A 92 16.65 1.65 3.30
C THR A 92 16.84 0.42 2.42
N PHE A 93 16.43 0.46 1.15
CA PHE A 93 16.58 -0.62 0.18
C PHE A 93 17.51 -0.20 -0.96
N THR A 94 18.40 -1.09 -1.39
CA THR A 94 19.46 -0.79 -2.37
C THR A 94 18.92 -0.40 -3.75
N ASN A 95 17.81 -1.00 -4.17
CA ASN A 95 17.21 -0.77 -5.49
C ASN A 95 15.69 -0.70 -5.35
N SER A 96 15.18 0.51 -5.13
CA SER A 96 13.76 0.74 -4.87
C SER A 96 13.16 1.81 -5.77
N LYS A 97 11.88 1.61 -6.14
CA LYS A 97 11.01 2.61 -6.79
C LYS A 97 9.81 2.88 -5.91
N VAL A 98 9.38 4.13 -5.86
CA VAL A 98 8.19 4.55 -5.10
C VAL A 98 7.10 4.93 -6.10
N TYR A 99 6.02 4.19 -6.11
CA TYR A 99 4.82 4.46 -6.89
C TYR A 99 3.78 5.14 -6.00
N LEU A 100 3.40 6.34 -6.36
CA LEU A 100 2.35 7.09 -5.66
C LEU A 100 1.04 7.00 -6.43
N ILE A 101 0.05 6.33 -5.83
CA ILE A 101 -1.33 6.30 -6.32
C ILE A 101 -2.14 7.28 -5.45
N LYS A 102 -2.52 8.40 -6.05
CA LYS A 102 -3.23 9.48 -5.37
C LYS A 102 -4.38 10.00 -6.23
N PRO A 103 -5.47 9.23 -6.38
CA PRO A 103 -6.69 9.74 -6.99
C PRO A 103 -7.29 10.87 -6.15
N SER A 104 -8.40 11.44 -6.54
CA SER A 104 -9.09 12.42 -5.70
C SER A 104 -9.59 11.78 -4.39
N LYS A 105 -9.77 12.59 -3.36
CA LYS A 105 -10.33 12.12 -2.08
C LYS A 105 -11.70 11.49 -2.27
N GLN A 106 -12.51 12.04 -3.16
CA GLN A 106 -13.84 11.53 -3.46
C GLN A 106 -13.81 10.13 -4.05
N VAL A 107 -12.94 9.88 -5.02
CA VAL A 107 -12.75 8.53 -5.62
C VAL A 107 -12.34 7.51 -4.54
N CYS A 108 -11.45 7.88 -3.61
CA CYS A 108 -11.10 6.99 -2.50
C CYS A 108 -12.30 6.64 -1.63
N LEU A 109 -13.13 7.63 -1.30
CA LEU A 109 -14.34 7.44 -0.49
C LEU A 109 -15.38 6.57 -1.20
N GLU A 110 -15.58 6.79 -2.50
CA GLU A 110 -16.48 5.97 -3.33
C GLU A 110 -16.01 4.51 -3.38
N HIS A 111 -14.72 4.26 -3.60
CA HIS A 111 -14.17 2.92 -3.58
C HIS A 111 -14.38 2.24 -2.22
N ILE A 112 -14.20 2.99 -1.12
CA ILE A 112 -14.39 2.46 0.22
C ILE A 112 -15.86 2.12 0.49
N ARG A 113 -16.80 2.99 0.10
CA ARG A 113 -18.23 2.77 0.28
C ARG A 113 -18.77 1.59 -0.53
N ASN A 114 -18.20 1.38 -1.71
CA ASN A 114 -18.59 0.30 -2.62
C ASN A 114 -17.90 -1.04 -2.31
N ASP A 115 -16.88 -1.06 -1.44
CA ASP A 115 -16.15 -2.28 -1.10
C ASP A 115 -16.88 -3.09 -0.02
N LYS A 116 -17.75 -4.00 -0.44
CA LYS A 116 -18.55 -4.89 0.44
C LYS A 116 -17.71 -5.80 1.36
N ARG A 117 -16.41 -5.90 1.13
CA ARG A 117 -15.52 -6.70 2.00
C ARG A 117 -15.18 -5.97 3.31
N ARG A 118 -15.45 -4.65 3.39
CA ARG A 118 -15.16 -3.83 4.56
C ARG A 118 -16.21 -4.04 5.64
N LEU A 119 -15.79 -4.58 6.76
CA LEU A 119 -16.66 -4.93 7.90
C LEU A 119 -16.43 -4.01 9.12
N TYR A 120 -16.07 -2.75 8.89
CA TYR A 120 -15.91 -1.73 9.91
C TYR A 120 -16.70 -0.46 9.56
N PRO A 121 -17.02 0.40 10.55
CA PRO A 121 -17.80 1.62 10.31
C PRO A 121 -17.18 2.50 9.23
N ILE A 122 -18.01 3.01 8.33
CA ILE A 122 -17.56 3.80 7.19
C ILE A 122 -16.89 5.10 7.66
N GLU A 123 -17.37 5.69 8.74
CA GLU A 123 -16.86 6.94 9.33
C GLU A 123 -15.40 6.79 9.75
N TYR A 124 -15.02 5.61 10.24
CA TYR A 124 -13.63 5.30 10.57
C TYR A 124 -12.74 5.31 9.33
N ALA A 125 -13.20 4.70 8.25
CA ALA A 125 -12.46 4.67 6.99
C ALA A 125 -12.34 6.07 6.36
N GLU A 126 -13.43 6.83 6.38
CA GLU A 126 -13.45 8.21 5.89
C GLU A 126 -12.46 9.09 6.65
N LYS A 127 -12.44 8.98 7.98
CA LYS A 127 -11.48 9.70 8.82
C LYS A 127 -10.04 9.40 8.41
N ILE A 128 -9.68 8.13 8.19
CA ILE A 128 -8.30 7.76 7.78
C ILE A 128 -7.97 8.36 6.41
N VAL A 129 -8.91 8.41 5.46
CA VAL A 129 -8.71 9.07 4.17
C VAL A 129 -8.47 10.56 4.37
N PHE A 130 -9.30 11.25 5.15
CA PHE A 130 -9.12 12.68 5.43
C PHE A 130 -7.77 12.97 6.08
N ASP A 131 -7.40 12.21 7.10
CA ASP A 131 -6.13 12.36 7.81
C ASP A 131 -4.94 12.15 6.87
N TRP A 132 -5.05 11.19 5.93
CA TRP A 132 -4.01 10.94 4.93
C TRP A 132 -3.81 12.15 4.01
N TYR A 133 -4.90 12.72 3.45
CA TYR A 133 -4.80 13.90 2.57
C TYR A 133 -4.30 15.14 3.30
N LYS A 134 -4.68 15.32 4.57
CA LYS A 134 -4.18 16.40 5.43
C LYS A 134 -2.68 16.30 5.70
N ALA A 135 -2.18 15.08 5.87
CA ALA A 135 -0.76 14.81 6.14
C ALA A 135 0.09 14.65 4.87
N TYR A 136 -0.53 14.71 3.69
CA TYR A 136 0.18 14.49 2.43
C TYR A 136 1.19 15.61 2.14
N THR A 137 2.41 15.20 1.84
CA THR A 137 3.44 16.06 1.23
C THR A 137 4.05 15.36 0.02
N PRO A 138 4.36 16.09 -1.08
CA PRO A 138 4.98 15.49 -2.26
C PRO A 138 6.42 15.06 -1.99
N SER A 139 6.95 14.18 -2.86
CA SER A 139 8.36 13.84 -2.95
C SER A 139 8.79 13.88 -4.42
N ALA A 140 10.00 14.35 -4.69
CA ALA A 140 10.59 14.32 -6.03
C ALA A 140 10.89 12.89 -6.52
N LYS A 141 10.91 11.92 -5.63
CA LYS A 141 11.14 10.49 -5.94
C LYS A 141 9.85 9.72 -6.24
N ASP A 142 8.68 10.33 -6.05
CA ASP A 142 7.41 9.68 -6.33
C ASP A 142 7.23 9.52 -7.85
N ILE A 143 7.12 8.30 -8.32
CA ILE A 143 6.60 7.97 -9.63
C ILE A 143 5.07 8.07 -9.50
N LYS A 144 4.51 9.15 -10.02
CA LYS A 144 3.06 9.32 -10.01
C LYS A 144 2.46 8.32 -10.99
N VAL A 145 1.65 7.42 -10.47
CA VAL A 145 0.80 6.56 -11.28
C VAL A 145 -0.41 7.43 -11.61
N CYS A 146 -0.29 8.21 -12.72
CA CYS A 146 -1.35 9.09 -13.18
C CYS A 146 -2.54 8.23 -13.58
N ASP A 147 -3.67 8.59 -13.04
CA ASP A 147 -5.03 8.38 -13.56
C ASP A 147 -5.33 7.02 -14.20
N LEU A 148 -4.78 5.94 -13.61
CA LEU A 148 -5.09 4.55 -13.98
C LEU A 148 -6.59 4.22 -13.83
N PHE A 149 -7.40 5.20 -13.41
CA PHE A 149 -8.81 4.97 -13.06
C PHE A 149 -9.80 5.86 -13.80
N ASP A 150 -9.34 6.84 -14.60
CA ASP A 150 -10.30 7.69 -15.33
C ASP A 150 -10.92 7.00 -16.56
N ASP A 151 -10.24 6.00 -17.15
CA ASP A 151 -10.76 5.32 -18.36
C ASP A 151 -10.79 3.80 -18.28
N GLY A 152 -10.51 3.19 -17.12
CA GLY A 152 -10.60 1.73 -16.94
C GLY A 152 -9.55 0.92 -17.72
N LYS A 153 -8.53 1.55 -18.31
CA LYS A 153 -7.46 0.88 -19.06
C LYS A 153 -6.12 1.06 -18.37
N PHE A 154 -5.51 -0.07 -18.00
CA PHE A 154 -4.11 -0.11 -17.59
C PHE A 154 -3.21 0.18 -18.80
N ASP A 155 -2.41 1.24 -18.74
CA ASP A 155 -1.34 1.42 -19.73
C ASP A 155 -0.24 0.38 -19.46
N GLU A 156 0.00 -0.52 -20.44
CA GLU A 156 1.04 -1.56 -20.38
C GLU A 156 2.48 -0.99 -20.31
N LYS A 157 2.66 0.31 -20.35
CA LYS A 157 3.95 1.00 -20.45
C LYS A 157 4.72 1.17 -19.13
N VAL A 158 4.28 0.59 -18.02
CA VAL A 158 4.99 0.66 -16.72
C VAL A 158 5.87 -0.59 -16.49
N ARG A 159 6.11 -1.38 -17.53
CA ARG A 159 7.02 -2.54 -17.51
C ARG A 159 8.48 -2.14 -17.68
#